data_cec5bb9ca10042cdf023886c57916e47
#
_entry.id   cec5bb9ca10042cdf023886c57916e47
#
_cell.length_a   1.000
_cell.length_b   1.000
_cell.length_c   1.000
_cell.angle_alpha   90.00
_cell.angle_beta   90.00
_cell.angle_gamma   90.00
#
_symmetry.space_group_name_H-M   'P 1'
#
loop_
_entity.id
_entity.type
_entity.pdbx_description
1 polymer ?
#
loop_
_entity_poly.entity_id
_entity_poly.type
_entity_poly.pdbx_seq_one_letter_code
_entity_poly.pdbx_strand_id
1 'polypeptide(L)'
;MLHTKTANNITANGFNAILKGCRRLLSAEDQEKVPSNFYEVKKYMKGLGLGYLKIDACVNNCFLYYGEHTKTLTTCPICGEARYKQRNPGRNRQKDIPRNSLWYLPIIPRLQRLYMSRKIAEHMTWHLKCCGDTDEVIHPAQSEAWRHFNQMHPSFKTEPRNVRLGLATDGFNPWAHSSTSYSCWPVFLIVYNLPPEICMRPEFTFLTLVIAGPKGPGKNIDVFLRPLIEDLKMLWSISVETYDSYRKQNFIMRAMLMWTITDFPGYGMVAGWSTHGQLSYPYCMEMTQSFYLQNGRKPCFFDCHHQFLPESHCFRFDQSNFLKGRVELGSPPPRLDGVSMRHRVENLPDVLFGKPFENQTIEGFGNIHNWVKRCIFWELPY
;
A
#
# COMPACT_ATOMS: atom_id res chain seq x y z
N MET A 1 -12.86 17.68 -18.49
CA MET A 1 -13.02 18.84 -17.57
C MET A 1 -12.38 18.62 -16.18
N LEU A 2 -12.70 17.58 -15.40
CA LEU A 2 -12.05 17.37 -14.09
C LEU A 2 -10.54 17.15 -14.20
N HIS A 3 -10.11 16.35 -15.15
CA HIS A 3 -8.68 16.16 -15.45
C HIS A 3 -8.00 17.49 -15.76
N THR A 4 -8.61 18.28 -16.66
CA THR A 4 -8.10 19.63 -17.02
C THR A 4 -8.00 20.54 -15.80
N LYS A 5 -9.01 20.51 -14.91
CA LYS A 5 -8.99 21.28 -13.66
C LYS A 5 -7.79 20.91 -12.79
N THR A 6 -7.53 19.62 -12.61
CA THR A 6 -6.45 19.13 -11.76
C THR A 6 -5.07 19.36 -12.39
N ALA A 7 -4.92 19.01 -13.66
CA ALA A 7 -3.65 19.16 -14.38
C ALA A 7 -3.18 20.63 -14.51
N ASN A 8 -4.12 21.57 -14.54
CA ASN A 8 -3.81 23.01 -14.70
C ASN A 8 -4.08 23.83 -13.42
N ASN A 9 -4.23 23.20 -12.27
CA ASN A 9 -4.47 23.86 -10.97
C ASN A 9 -5.61 24.90 -10.99
N ILE A 10 -6.65 24.67 -11.81
CA ILE A 10 -7.78 25.58 -11.93
C ILE A 10 -8.54 25.68 -10.61
N THR A 11 -8.76 26.87 -10.09
CA THR A 11 -9.54 27.08 -8.85
C THR A 11 -10.99 26.59 -9.00
N ALA A 12 -11.70 26.36 -7.90
CA ALA A 12 -13.11 25.98 -7.94
C ALA A 12 -13.97 27.06 -8.66
N ASN A 13 -13.66 28.34 -8.46
CA ASN A 13 -14.36 29.45 -9.10
C ASN A 13 -14.06 29.48 -10.62
N GLY A 14 -12.81 29.29 -11.03
CA GLY A 14 -12.45 29.20 -12.44
C GLY A 14 -13.12 28.01 -13.13
N PHE A 15 -13.17 26.86 -12.46
CA PHE A 15 -13.87 25.68 -12.97
C PHE A 15 -15.39 25.92 -13.11
N ASN A 16 -16.03 26.59 -12.15
CA ASN A 16 -17.45 26.97 -12.23
C ASN A 16 -17.72 27.92 -13.41
N ALA A 17 -16.81 28.87 -13.68
CA ALA A 17 -16.93 29.79 -14.84
C ALA A 17 -16.85 29.00 -16.16
N ILE A 18 -15.92 28.07 -16.29
CA ILE A 18 -15.81 27.16 -17.45
C ILE A 18 -17.09 26.33 -17.62
N LEU A 19 -17.58 25.69 -16.55
CA LEU A 19 -18.83 24.93 -16.58
C LEU A 19 -20.00 25.78 -17.08
N LYS A 20 -20.13 27.01 -16.55
CA LYS A 20 -21.18 27.96 -16.97
C LYS A 20 -21.08 28.29 -18.45
N GLY A 21 -19.86 28.50 -18.95
CA GLY A 21 -19.63 28.74 -20.38
C GLY A 21 -20.03 27.54 -21.25
N CYS A 22 -19.58 26.35 -20.88
CA CYS A 22 -19.94 25.11 -21.61
C CYS A 22 -21.45 24.86 -21.61
N ARG A 23 -22.14 25.04 -20.48
CA ARG A 23 -23.59 24.85 -20.40
C ARG A 23 -24.36 25.77 -21.35
N ARG A 24 -23.90 27.01 -21.58
CA ARG A 24 -24.54 27.94 -22.52
C ARG A 24 -24.49 27.49 -23.97
N LEU A 25 -23.57 26.56 -24.30
CA LEU A 25 -23.43 26.00 -25.64
C LEU A 25 -24.31 24.75 -25.85
N LEU A 26 -25.01 24.28 -24.83
CA LEU A 26 -25.84 23.07 -24.88
C LEU A 26 -27.33 23.47 -25.05
N SER A 27 -28.13 22.53 -25.57
CA SER A 27 -29.59 22.63 -25.56
C SER A 27 -30.14 22.71 -24.12
N ALA A 28 -31.33 23.26 -23.95
CA ALA A 28 -31.98 23.35 -22.64
C ALA A 28 -32.07 21.97 -21.94
N GLU A 29 -32.40 20.93 -22.69
CA GLU A 29 -32.50 19.54 -22.20
C GLU A 29 -31.13 18.99 -21.74
N ASP A 30 -30.06 19.28 -22.47
CA ASP A 30 -28.72 18.80 -22.13
C ASP A 30 -28.08 19.59 -21.00
N GLN A 31 -28.50 20.87 -20.79
CA GLN A 31 -28.06 21.66 -19.65
C GLN A 31 -28.45 21.04 -18.31
N GLU A 32 -29.60 20.38 -18.23
CA GLU A 32 -30.05 19.69 -17.01
C GLU A 32 -29.20 18.44 -16.69
N LYS A 33 -28.63 17.79 -17.70
CA LYS A 33 -27.77 16.62 -17.57
C LYS A 33 -26.36 16.97 -17.09
N VAL A 34 -25.93 18.22 -17.21
CA VAL A 34 -24.58 18.68 -16.85
C VAL A 34 -24.60 19.42 -15.51
N PRO A 35 -23.71 19.03 -14.56
CA PRO A 35 -23.60 19.70 -13.26
C PRO A 35 -23.45 21.21 -13.39
N SER A 36 -24.11 21.97 -12.53
CA SER A 36 -24.07 23.44 -12.58
C SER A 36 -22.80 24.04 -11.96
N ASN A 37 -22.15 23.30 -11.07
CA ASN A 37 -20.98 23.76 -10.33
C ASN A 37 -20.10 22.58 -9.84
N PHE A 38 -18.91 22.91 -9.33
CA PHE A 38 -17.94 21.92 -8.85
C PHE A 38 -18.44 21.10 -7.66
N TYR A 39 -19.34 21.66 -6.84
CA TYR A 39 -19.95 20.93 -5.73
C TYR A 39 -20.82 19.78 -6.24
N GLU A 40 -21.67 20.03 -7.23
CA GLU A 40 -22.48 19.00 -7.88
C GLU A 40 -21.61 17.94 -8.56
N VAL A 41 -20.56 18.37 -9.27
CA VAL A 41 -19.59 17.42 -9.86
C VAL A 41 -19.01 16.48 -8.80
N LYS A 42 -18.64 17.01 -7.61
CA LYS A 42 -18.17 16.16 -6.50
C LYS A 42 -19.26 15.22 -5.99
N LYS A 43 -20.51 15.66 -5.96
CA LYS A 43 -21.66 14.83 -5.55
C LYS A 43 -21.85 13.66 -6.52
N TYR A 44 -21.78 13.92 -7.84
CA TYR A 44 -21.81 12.88 -8.86
C TYR A 44 -20.63 11.89 -8.70
N MET A 45 -19.40 12.39 -8.52
CA MET A 45 -18.25 11.54 -8.29
C MET A 45 -18.41 10.63 -7.08
N LYS A 46 -18.96 11.19 -5.99
CA LYS A 46 -19.24 10.40 -4.78
C LYS A 46 -20.29 9.32 -5.05
N GLY A 47 -21.35 9.62 -5.79
CA GLY A 47 -22.37 8.65 -6.22
C GLY A 47 -21.81 7.53 -7.11
N LEU A 48 -20.75 7.83 -7.87
CA LEU A 48 -20.02 6.83 -8.68
C LEU A 48 -18.97 6.04 -7.88
N GLY A 49 -18.93 6.15 -6.55
CA GLY A 49 -17.95 5.47 -5.71
C GLY A 49 -16.52 6.05 -5.77
N LEU A 50 -16.34 7.21 -6.41
CA LEU A 50 -15.03 7.89 -6.51
C LEU A 50 -14.78 8.89 -5.36
N GLY A 51 -15.61 8.85 -4.33
CA GLY A 51 -15.42 9.62 -3.12
C GLY A 51 -14.27 9.12 -2.26
N TYR A 52 -14.11 9.76 -1.10
CA TYR A 52 -13.23 9.31 -0.03
C TYR A 52 -13.99 9.38 1.31
N LEU A 53 -13.53 8.57 2.25
CA LEU A 53 -13.95 8.64 3.65
C LEU A 53 -12.85 9.34 4.44
N LYS A 54 -13.23 10.29 5.26
CA LYS A 54 -12.32 10.88 6.23
C LYS A 54 -12.57 10.19 7.57
N ILE A 55 -11.57 9.44 8.03
CA ILE A 55 -11.63 8.65 9.26
C ILE A 55 -10.72 9.31 10.28
N ASP A 56 -11.25 9.57 11.47
CA ASP A 56 -10.45 10.18 12.53
C ASP A 56 -9.40 9.21 13.04
N ALA A 57 -8.23 9.73 13.39
CA ALA A 57 -7.10 8.97 13.90
C ALA A 57 -6.55 9.62 15.18
N CYS A 58 -5.94 8.81 16.02
CA CYS A 58 -5.20 9.29 17.17
C CYS A 58 -4.00 10.13 16.73
N VAL A 59 -3.70 11.22 17.45
CA VAL A 59 -2.57 12.10 17.18
C VAL A 59 -1.21 11.37 17.29
N ASN A 60 -1.13 10.30 18.09
CA ASN A 60 0.04 9.45 18.25
C ASN A 60 0.04 8.25 17.28
N ASN A 61 -0.82 8.23 16.26
CA ASN A 61 -0.94 7.17 15.25
C ASN A 61 -1.25 5.77 15.82
N CYS A 62 -1.72 5.65 17.05
CA CYS A 62 -1.90 4.37 17.71
C CYS A 62 -3.32 3.80 17.61
N PHE A 63 -4.28 4.56 17.07
CA PHE A 63 -5.67 4.13 16.94
C PHE A 63 -6.36 4.84 15.78
N LEU A 64 -7.20 4.09 15.06
CA LEU A 64 -8.09 4.61 14.01
C LEU A 64 -9.53 4.45 14.49
N TYR A 65 -10.29 5.54 14.49
CA TYR A 65 -11.71 5.54 14.88
C TYR A 65 -12.57 5.00 13.71
N TYR A 66 -12.35 3.72 13.41
CA TYR A 66 -13.00 3.01 12.30
C TYR A 66 -13.93 1.92 12.83
N GLY A 67 -15.12 1.85 12.26
CA GLY A 67 -16.19 0.95 12.71
C GLY A 67 -17.21 1.62 13.66
N GLU A 68 -18.40 1.05 13.75
CA GLU A 68 -19.54 1.61 14.48
C GLU A 68 -19.25 1.81 15.99
N HIS A 69 -18.57 0.84 16.60
CA HIS A 69 -18.26 0.83 18.03
C HIS A 69 -17.28 1.95 18.46
N THR A 70 -16.57 2.56 17.48
CA THR A 70 -15.60 3.63 17.78
C THR A 70 -16.19 5.04 17.63
N LYS A 71 -17.40 5.16 17.08
CA LYS A 71 -18.01 6.48 16.74
C LYS A 71 -18.20 7.38 17.97
N THR A 72 -18.53 6.81 19.10
CA THR A 72 -18.81 7.53 20.36
C THR A 72 -17.55 7.85 21.17
N LEU A 73 -16.39 7.29 20.82
CA LEU A 73 -15.16 7.50 21.55
C LEU A 73 -14.64 8.92 21.34
N THR A 74 -14.38 9.64 22.43
CA THR A 74 -13.80 10.99 22.45
C THR A 74 -12.32 11.01 22.79
N THR A 75 -11.82 9.91 23.33
CA THR A 75 -10.41 9.70 23.71
C THR A 75 -9.88 8.43 23.08
N CYS A 76 -8.57 8.36 22.90
CA CYS A 76 -7.90 7.18 22.36
C CYS A 76 -7.87 6.05 23.42
N PRO A 77 -8.37 4.84 23.12
CA PRO A 77 -8.38 3.75 24.08
C PRO A 77 -6.97 3.16 24.35
N ILE A 78 -5.98 3.53 23.55
CA ILE A 78 -4.59 3.04 23.66
C ILE A 78 -3.75 3.97 24.51
N CYS A 79 -3.74 5.30 24.22
CA CYS A 79 -2.87 6.27 24.86
C CYS A 79 -3.60 7.35 25.66
N GLY A 80 -4.93 7.35 25.72
CA GLY A 80 -5.72 8.33 26.47
C GLY A 80 -5.86 9.72 25.82
N GLU A 81 -5.12 10.00 24.73
CA GLU A 81 -5.17 11.29 24.06
C GLU A 81 -6.54 11.64 23.49
N ALA A 82 -6.89 12.94 23.58
CA ALA A 82 -8.15 13.45 23.07
C ALA A 82 -8.24 13.29 21.52
N ARG A 83 -9.40 12.84 21.02
CA ARG A 83 -9.69 12.71 19.58
C ARG A 83 -9.75 14.06 18.88
N TYR A 84 -10.34 15.06 19.55
CA TYR A 84 -10.61 16.37 18.96
C TYR A 84 -9.69 17.45 19.50
N LYS A 85 -9.50 18.52 18.71
CA LYS A 85 -8.81 19.73 19.15
C LYS A 85 -9.62 20.42 20.24
N GLN A 86 -8.96 21.08 21.17
CA GLN A 86 -9.61 21.90 22.18
C GLN A 86 -10.46 22.99 21.49
N ARG A 87 -11.65 23.22 22.01
CA ARG A 87 -12.52 24.30 21.53
C ARG A 87 -12.04 25.63 22.05
N ASN A 88 -12.02 26.67 21.22
CA ASN A 88 -11.72 28.02 21.68
C ASN A 88 -12.90 28.56 22.53
N PRO A 89 -12.66 28.99 23.76
CA PRO A 89 -13.71 29.62 24.55
C PRO A 89 -14.23 30.90 23.83
N GLY A 90 -15.51 31.04 23.67
CA GLY A 90 -16.14 32.24 23.08
C GLY A 90 -16.72 32.11 21.67
N ARG A 91 -16.60 30.97 21.00
CA ARG A 91 -17.30 30.70 19.72
C ARG A 91 -18.46 29.72 19.92
N ASN A 92 -19.68 30.20 19.83
CA ASN A 92 -20.90 29.37 19.77
C ASN A 92 -20.90 28.51 18.50
N ARG A 93 -21.20 27.20 18.62
CA ARG A 93 -21.29 26.21 17.53
C ARG A 93 -19.96 25.93 16.78
N GLN A 94 -18.94 25.46 17.47
CA GLN A 94 -17.77 24.88 16.80
C GLN A 94 -18.01 23.40 16.51
N LYS A 95 -17.75 23.02 15.24
CA LYS A 95 -17.70 21.62 14.83
C LYS A 95 -16.47 20.96 15.46
N ASP A 96 -16.62 19.73 15.95
CA ASP A 96 -15.49 18.96 16.44
C ASP A 96 -14.49 18.69 15.31
N ILE A 97 -13.25 19.13 15.51
CA ILE A 97 -12.16 18.99 14.54
C ILE A 97 -11.23 17.91 15.06
N PRO A 98 -11.07 16.77 14.34
CA PRO A 98 -10.15 15.72 14.75
C PRO A 98 -8.71 16.23 14.73
N ARG A 99 -7.90 15.73 15.68
CA ARG A 99 -6.47 16.10 15.77
C ARG A 99 -5.64 15.46 14.66
N ASN A 100 -6.04 14.27 14.21
CA ASN A 100 -5.44 13.58 13.06
C ASN A 100 -6.55 12.88 12.25
N SER A 101 -6.28 12.57 10.98
CA SER A 101 -7.25 11.92 10.10
C SER A 101 -6.56 11.13 8.99
N LEU A 102 -7.18 10.02 8.63
CA LEU A 102 -6.89 9.25 7.43
C LEU A 102 -7.87 9.63 6.32
N TRP A 103 -7.39 9.81 5.10
CA TRP A 103 -8.24 9.82 3.90
C TRP A 103 -8.20 8.44 3.27
N TYR A 104 -9.32 7.74 3.31
CA TYR A 104 -9.50 6.43 2.72
C TYR A 104 -10.35 6.52 1.46
N LEU A 105 -9.85 5.99 0.37
CA LEU A 105 -10.50 5.95 -0.93
C LEU A 105 -10.84 4.48 -1.25
N PRO A 106 -12.09 4.02 -1.01
CA PRO A 106 -12.48 2.61 -1.13
C PRO A 106 -12.12 2.02 -2.49
N ILE A 107 -11.54 0.82 -2.48
CA ILE A 107 -11.00 0.20 -3.70
C ILE A 107 -12.07 -0.51 -4.54
N ILE A 108 -13.11 -1.06 -3.91
CA ILE A 108 -14.14 -1.86 -4.57
C ILE A 108 -14.78 -1.14 -5.74
N PRO A 109 -15.36 0.09 -5.58
CA PRO A 109 -15.99 0.80 -6.69
C PRO A 109 -14.98 1.17 -7.80
N ARG A 110 -13.69 1.37 -7.44
CA ARG A 110 -12.64 1.67 -8.43
C ARG A 110 -12.32 0.48 -9.29
N LEU A 111 -12.24 -0.71 -8.71
CA LEU A 111 -12.04 -1.95 -9.44
C LEU A 111 -13.24 -2.25 -10.37
N GLN A 112 -14.47 -2.09 -9.88
CA GLN A 112 -15.68 -2.25 -10.69
C GLN A 112 -15.68 -1.33 -11.92
N ARG A 113 -15.18 -0.09 -11.77
CA ARG A 113 -15.10 0.86 -12.89
C ARG A 113 -14.16 0.44 -14.01
N LEU A 114 -13.14 -0.35 -13.75
CA LEU A 114 -12.27 -0.91 -14.81
C LEU A 114 -13.10 -1.74 -15.78
N TYR A 115 -14.06 -2.51 -15.27
CA TYR A 115 -14.94 -3.35 -16.07
C TYR A 115 -16.09 -2.59 -16.76
N MET A 116 -16.42 -1.39 -16.29
CA MET A 116 -17.43 -0.53 -16.94
C MET A 116 -16.91 0.10 -18.24
N SER A 117 -15.60 0.22 -18.42
CA SER A 117 -15.00 0.67 -19.67
C SER A 117 -14.71 -0.51 -20.58
N ARG A 118 -15.40 -0.61 -21.73
CA ARG A 118 -15.22 -1.72 -22.68
C ARG A 118 -13.76 -1.95 -23.06
N LYS A 119 -13.01 -0.85 -23.32
CA LYS A 119 -11.58 -0.92 -23.68
C LYS A 119 -10.72 -1.50 -22.55
N ILE A 120 -10.98 -1.08 -21.32
CA ILE A 120 -10.20 -1.54 -20.17
C ILE A 120 -10.60 -2.95 -19.77
N ALA A 121 -11.89 -3.25 -19.76
CA ALA A 121 -12.41 -4.60 -19.45
C ALA A 121 -11.80 -5.69 -20.34
N GLU A 122 -11.58 -5.39 -21.63
CA GLU A 122 -10.86 -6.27 -22.54
C GLU A 122 -9.44 -6.60 -22.07
N HIS A 123 -8.71 -5.59 -21.57
CA HIS A 123 -7.33 -5.75 -21.09
C HIS A 123 -7.25 -6.46 -19.75
N MET A 124 -8.31 -6.51 -18.95
CA MET A 124 -8.29 -7.15 -17.61
C MET A 124 -8.02 -8.67 -17.64
N THR A 125 -8.05 -9.29 -18.81
CA THR A 125 -7.67 -10.69 -19.02
C THR A 125 -6.41 -10.85 -19.87
N TRP A 126 -5.63 -9.79 -20.05
CA TRP A 126 -4.40 -9.78 -20.85
C TRP A 126 -3.40 -10.86 -20.41
N HIS A 127 -3.27 -11.07 -19.11
CA HIS A 127 -2.35 -12.05 -18.52
C HIS A 127 -2.58 -13.50 -18.99
N LEU A 128 -3.75 -13.83 -19.54
CA LEU A 128 -3.98 -15.15 -20.16
C LEU A 128 -3.24 -15.31 -21.49
N LYS A 129 -2.98 -14.20 -22.19
CA LYS A 129 -2.33 -14.19 -23.49
C LYS A 129 -0.80 -14.06 -23.35
N CYS A 130 -0.33 -13.66 -22.18
CA CYS A 130 1.08 -13.32 -21.89
C CYS A 130 1.96 -14.54 -21.57
N CYS A 131 1.38 -15.74 -21.47
CA CYS A 131 2.10 -16.96 -21.10
C CYS A 131 2.85 -17.56 -22.29
N GLY A 132 3.81 -16.81 -22.88
CA GLY A 132 4.85 -17.39 -23.74
C GLY A 132 6.02 -17.89 -22.86
N ASP A 133 6.60 -19.01 -23.24
CA ASP A 133 7.87 -19.51 -22.66
C ASP A 133 9.04 -18.60 -23.09
N THR A 134 9.09 -17.41 -22.48
CA THR A 134 10.27 -16.54 -22.58
C THR A 134 11.02 -16.62 -21.26
N ASP A 135 12.32 -16.78 -21.32
CA ASP A 135 13.21 -16.77 -20.13
C ASP A 135 13.22 -15.40 -19.44
N GLU A 136 12.70 -14.38 -20.10
CA GLU A 136 12.61 -13.02 -19.56
C GLU A 136 11.26 -12.73 -18.92
N VAL A 137 11.29 -12.32 -17.65
CA VAL A 137 10.11 -11.88 -16.90
C VAL A 137 9.94 -10.36 -17.09
N ILE A 138 9.08 -9.96 -18.00
CA ILE A 138 8.78 -8.54 -18.28
C ILE A 138 7.55 -8.02 -17.51
N HIS A 139 6.76 -8.94 -16.93
CA HIS A 139 5.55 -8.58 -16.19
C HIS A 139 5.31 -9.53 -15.02
N PRO A 140 4.76 -9.07 -13.88
CA PRO A 140 4.45 -9.92 -12.72
C PRO A 140 3.61 -11.16 -13.04
N ALA A 141 2.76 -11.12 -14.07
CA ALA A 141 1.97 -12.27 -14.51
C ALA A 141 2.80 -13.48 -14.98
N GLN A 142 4.07 -13.27 -15.33
CA GLN A 142 5.01 -14.32 -15.75
C GLN A 142 5.84 -14.88 -14.59
N SER A 143 5.72 -14.29 -13.39
CA SER A 143 6.52 -14.68 -12.23
C SER A 143 6.15 -16.05 -11.67
N GLU A 144 7.11 -16.68 -10.99
CA GLU A 144 6.85 -17.92 -10.23
C GLU A 144 5.79 -17.71 -9.13
N ALA A 145 5.77 -16.54 -8.49
CA ALA A 145 4.78 -16.22 -7.46
C ALA A 145 3.35 -16.25 -8.01
N TRP A 146 3.15 -15.75 -9.25
CA TRP A 146 1.85 -15.82 -9.91
C TRP A 146 1.46 -17.26 -10.25
N ARG A 147 2.39 -18.06 -10.76
CA ARG A 147 2.17 -19.48 -11.06
C ARG A 147 1.87 -20.28 -9.80
N HIS A 148 2.65 -20.09 -8.75
CA HIS A 148 2.45 -20.73 -7.45
C HIS A 148 1.09 -20.36 -6.85
N PHE A 149 0.73 -19.08 -6.85
CA PHE A 149 -0.60 -18.66 -6.37
C PHE A 149 -1.74 -19.32 -7.14
N ASN A 150 -1.63 -19.43 -8.45
CA ASN A 150 -2.64 -20.10 -9.27
C ASN A 150 -2.76 -21.61 -8.98
N GLN A 151 -1.68 -22.26 -8.56
CA GLN A 151 -1.69 -23.67 -8.12
C GLN A 151 -2.36 -23.83 -6.76
N MET A 152 -2.06 -22.94 -5.82
CA MET A 152 -2.62 -22.98 -4.47
C MET A 152 -4.10 -22.58 -4.43
N HIS A 153 -4.54 -21.71 -5.34
CA HIS A 153 -5.89 -21.15 -5.39
C HIS A 153 -6.58 -21.37 -6.75
N PRO A 154 -6.86 -22.64 -7.16
CA PRO A 154 -7.44 -22.93 -8.46
C PRO A 154 -8.82 -22.28 -8.66
N SER A 155 -9.64 -22.17 -7.62
CA SER A 155 -10.94 -21.49 -7.66
C SER A 155 -10.84 -19.99 -7.99
N PHE A 156 -9.75 -19.33 -7.59
CA PHE A 156 -9.49 -17.94 -7.95
C PHE A 156 -9.02 -17.84 -9.43
N LYS A 157 -8.19 -18.78 -9.87
CA LYS A 157 -7.67 -18.85 -11.24
C LYS A 157 -8.80 -19.08 -12.28
N THR A 158 -9.83 -19.85 -11.92
CA THR A 158 -10.94 -20.21 -12.83
C THR A 158 -11.65 -18.99 -13.41
N GLU A 159 -11.75 -17.89 -12.65
CA GLU A 159 -12.26 -16.61 -13.16
C GLU A 159 -11.09 -15.66 -13.46
N PRO A 160 -10.67 -15.52 -14.73
CA PRO A 160 -9.49 -14.74 -15.10
C PRO A 160 -9.66 -13.23 -14.87
N ARG A 161 -10.89 -12.75 -14.68
CA ARG A 161 -11.21 -11.37 -14.34
C ARG A 161 -10.98 -11.06 -12.86
N ASN A 162 -10.70 -12.07 -12.03
CA ASN A 162 -10.29 -11.82 -10.65
C ASN A 162 -9.02 -10.97 -10.59
N VAL A 163 -9.01 -9.97 -9.69
CA VAL A 163 -8.01 -8.90 -9.71
C VAL A 163 -6.81 -9.25 -8.84
N ARG A 164 -5.62 -9.06 -9.38
CA ARG A 164 -4.34 -9.21 -8.67
C ARG A 164 -3.69 -7.86 -8.49
N LEU A 165 -3.40 -7.50 -7.25
CA LEU A 165 -2.97 -6.18 -6.84
C LEU A 165 -1.53 -6.19 -6.34
N GLY A 166 -0.82 -5.10 -6.61
CA GLY A 166 0.38 -4.70 -5.88
C GLY A 166 0.09 -3.48 -5.04
N LEU A 167 0.69 -3.37 -3.86
CA LEU A 167 0.60 -2.21 -2.99
C LEU A 167 1.94 -1.48 -2.98
N ALA A 168 1.92 -0.19 -3.30
CA ALA A 168 3.09 0.67 -3.21
C ALA A 168 2.86 1.76 -2.15
N THR A 169 3.86 2.01 -1.31
CA THR A 169 3.83 3.09 -0.31
C THR A 169 5.22 3.63 -0.05
N ASP A 170 5.29 4.94 0.11
CA ASP A 170 6.50 5.66 0.48
C ASP A 170 6.13 6.98 1.15
N GLY A 171 7.06 7.53 1.94
CA GLY A 171 6.89 8.81 2.61
C GLY A 171 7.47 9.95 1.79
N PHE A 172 6.70 11.02 1.58
CA PHE A 172 7.20 12.20 0.91
C PHE A 172 6.80 13.50 1.62
N ASN A 173 7.60 14.54 1.41
CA ASN A 173 7.28 15.88 1.86
C ASN A 173 6.61 16.68 0.72
N PRO A 174 5.30 16.98 0.79
CA PRO A 174 4.61 17.75 -0.24
C PRO A 174 5.08 19.22 -0.32
N TRP A 175 5.81 19.71 0.69
CA TRP A 175 6.38 21.06 0.75
C TRP A 175 7.90 21.02 0.69
N ALA A 176 8.47 20.41 -0.35
CA ALA A 176 9.91 20.19 -0.51
C ALA A 176 10.77 21.47 -0.38
N HIS A 177 10.20 22.65 -0.64
CA HIS A 177 10.89 23.95 -0.54
C HIS A 177 10.71 24.63 0.83
N SER A 178 10.00 24.02 1.77
CA SER A 178 9.80 24.53 3.13
C SER A 178 10.82 23.92 4.07
N SER A 179 11.33 24.72 5.02
CA SER A 179 12.15 24.23 6.15
C SER A 179 11.36 23.32 7.11
N THR A 180 10.05 23.20 6.93
CA THR A 180 9.19 22.38 7.78
C THR A 180 9.32 20.92 7.40
N SER A 181 9.79 20.09 8.32
CA SER A 181 9.77 18.64 8.16
C SER A 181 8.33 18.13 8.21
N TYR A 182 7.88 17.53 7.12
CA TYR A 182 6.55 16.92 7.01
C TYR A 182 6.65 15.63 6.22
N SER A 183 6.04 14.58 6.71
CA SER A 183 6.01 13.28 6.04
C SER A 183 4.57 12.84 5.79
N CYS A 184 4.18 12.82 4.53
CA CYS A 184 2.89 12.30 4.06
C CYS A 184 3.11 10.90 3.48
N TRP A 185 2.24 9.96 3.81
CA TRP A 185 2.35 8.56 3.37
C TRP A 185 1.12 8.15 2.56
N PRO A 186 1.15 8.25 1.25
CA PRO A 186 0.14 7.68 0.38
C PRO A 186 0.34 6.17 0.24
N VAL A 187 -0.76 5.45 0.03
CA VAL A 187 -0.77 4.05 -0.35
C VAL A 187 -1.47 3.92 -1.69
N PHE A 188 -0.79 3.32 -2.65
CA PHE A 188 -1.29 3.08 -3.99
C PHE A 188 -1.53 1.60 -4.22
N LEU A 189 -2.53 1.27 -5.03
CA LEU A 189 -2.75 -0.07 -5.56
C LEU A 189 -2.56 -0.07 -7.08
N ILE A 190 -1.85 -1.08 -7.55
CA ILE A 190 -1.54 -1.32 -8.96
C ILE A 190 -2.26 -2.58 -9.39
N VAL A 191 -2.92 -2.56 -10.55
CA VAL A 191 -3.68 -3.69 -11.08
C VAL A 191 -2.85 -4.45 -12.10
N TYR A 192 -2.33 -5.60 -11.71
CA TYR A 192 -1.46 -6.45 -12.55
C TYR A 192 -2.21 -7.35 -13.55
N ASN A 193 -3.52 -7.24 -13.65
CA ASN A 193 -4.26 -7.85 -14.73
C ASN A 193 -4.03 -7.14 -16.07
N LEU A 194 -3.67 -5.85 -16.01
CA LEU A 194 -3.48 -4.98 -17.15
C LEU A 194 -2.10 -5.21 -17.80
N PRO A 195 -1.96 -4.99 -19.12
CA PRO A 195 -0.68 -5.11 -19.79
C PRO A 195 0.33 -4.07 -19.31
N PRO A 196 1.66 -4.34 -19.48
CA PRO A 196 2.73 -3.50 -18.96
C PRO A 196 2.66 -2.05 -19.45
N GLU A 197 2.17 -1.80 -20.65
CA GLU A 197 2.09 -0.48 -21.26
C GLU A 197 1.09 0.44 -20.54
N ILE A 198 0.15 -0.12 -19.79
CA ILE A 198 -0.90 0.66 -19.13
C ILE A 198 -0.99 0.42 -17.61
N CYS A 199 -0.54 -0.71 -17.07
CA CYS A 199 -0.71 -1.03 -15.66
C CYS A 199 -0.05 -0.01 -14.71
N MET A 200 1.07 0.60 -15.12
CA MET A 200 1.80 1.60 -14.33
C MET A 200 1.40 3.05 -14.65
N ARG A 201 0.44 3.28 -15.54
CA ARG A 201 -0.02 4.65 -15.81
C ARG A 201 -0.78 5.23 -14.62
N PRO A 202 -0.70 6.55 -14.39
CA PRO A 202 -1.38 7.21 -13.27
C PRO A 202 -2.88 6.94 -13.20
N GLU A 203 -3.54 6.73 -14.34
CA GLU A 203 -4.98 6.45 -14.42
C GLU A 203 -5.35 5.08 -13.84
N PHE A 204 -4.39 4.13 -13.78
CA PHE A 204 -4.56 2.75 -13.31
C PHE A 204 -3.81 2.46 -12.02
N THR A 205 -3.11 3.46 -11.48
CA THR A 205 -2.49 3.42 -10.16
C THR A 205 -3.43 4.09 -9.17
N PHE A 206 -4.12 3.30 -8.36
CA PHE A 206 -5.17 3.81 -7.49
C PHE A 206 -4.63 4.27 -6.14
N LEU A 207 -4.68 5.57 -5.88
CA LEU A 207 -4.52 6.07 -4.52
C LEU A 207 -5.66 5.53 -3.66
N THR A 208 -5.33 4.77 -2.61
CA THR A 208 -6.31 4.17 -1.69
C THR A 208 -6.29 4.77 -0.29
N LEU A 209 -5.14 5.20 0.18
CA LEU A 209 -4.99 5.84 1.49
C LEU A 209 -4.08 7.05 1.38
N VAL A 210 -4.33 8.07 2.22
CA VAL A 210 -3.40 9.16 2.49
C VAL A 210 -3.29 9.34 4.00
N ILE A 211 -2.14 9.00 4.55
CA ILE A 211 -1.82 9.18 5.96
C ILE A 211 -1.13 10.53 6.09
N ALA A 212 -1.79 11.47 6.78
CA ALA A 212 -1.27 12.82 6.93
C ALA A 212 -0.11 12.88 7.93
N GLY A 213 0.85 13.79 7.66
CA GLY A 213 1.88 14.16 8.60
C GLY A 213 1.38 14.94 9.82
N PRO A 214 2.29 15.62 10.55
CA PRO A 214 3.68 15.93 10.15
C PRO A 214 4.66 14.75 10.29
N LYS A 215 4.40 13.77 11.16
CA LYS A 215 5.26 12.58 11.32
C LYS A 215 4.65 11.42 10.54
N GLY A 216 5.49 10.64 9.87
CA GLY A 216 5.05 9.39 9.24
C GLY A 216 4.47 8.40 10.26
N PRO A 217 3.72 7.38 9.81
CA PRO A 217 3.05 6.41 10.69
C PRO A 217 4.03 5.49 11.41
N GLY A 218 5.26 5.35 10.90
CA GLY A 218 6.26 4.46 11.47
C GLY A 218 5.73 3.03 11.58
N LYS A 219 6.05 2.35 12.68
CA LYS A 219 5.59 0.97 12.96
C LYS A 219 4.05 0.84 13.02
N ASN A 220 3.33 1.95 13.20
CA ASN A 220 1.88 1.98 13.31
C ASN A 220 1.15 2.09 11.97
N ILE A 221 1.82 1.90 10.83
CA ILE A 221 1.20 1.92 9.50
C ILE A 221 0.01 0.95 9.40
N ASP A 222 0.08 -0.18 10.11
CA ASP A 222 -0.98 -1.20 10.16
C ASP A 222 -2.31 -0.66 10.67
N VAL A 223 -2.28 0.30 11.60
CA VAL A 223 -3.49 0.98 12.12
C VAL A 223 -4.25 1.65 10.97
N PHE A 224 -3.52 2.28 10.06
CA PHE A 224 -4.08 2.99 8.92
C PHE A 224 -4.47 2.09 7.75
N LEU A 225 -3.81 0.92 7.62
CA LEU A 225 -4.14 -0.07 6.58
C LEU A 225 -5.44 -0.84 6.87
N ARG A 226 -5.97 -0.79 8.09
CA ARG A 226 -7.18 -1.54 8.51
C ARG A 226 -8.34 -1.46 7.52
N PRO A 227 -8.81 -0.28 7.03
CA PRO A 227 -9.92 -0.21 6.10
C PRO A 227 -9.66 -0.92 4.77
N LEU A 228 -8.41 -0.87 4.29
CA LEU A 228 -8.01 -1.57 3.08
C LEU A 228 -8.00 -3.09 3.27
N ILE A 229 -7.50 -3.56 4.41
CA ILE A 229 -7.49 -4.99 4.74
C ILE A 229 -8.93 -5.54 4.82
N GLU A 230 -9.87 -4.79 5.39
CA GLU A 230 -11.27 -5.20 5.43
C GLU A 230 -11.90 -5.27 4.02
N ASP A 231 -11.62 -4.30 3.15
CA ASP A 231 -12.04 -4.36 1.74
C ASP A 231 -11.43 -5.58 1.02
N LEU A 232 -10.15 -5.90 1.24
CA LEU A 232 -9.50 -7.05 0.63
C LEU A 232 -10.07 -8.38 1.14
N LYS A 233 -10.36 -8.48 2.45
CA LYS A 233 -11.05 -9.66 3.02
C LYS A 233 -12.44 -9.83 2.42
N MET A 234 -13.19 -8.75 2.25
CA MET A 234 -14.50 -8.77 1.60
C MET A 234 -14.39 -9.25 0.17
N LEU A 235 -13.46 -8.71 -0.62
CA LEU A 235 -13.23 -9.09 -2.01
C LEU A 235 -12.77 -10.55 -2.17
N TRP A 236 -12.09 -11.10 -1.17
CA TRP A 236 -11.68 -12.51 -1.18
C TRP A 236 -12.81 -13.45 -0.81
N SER A 237 -13.49 -13.19 0.32
CA SER A 237 -14.41 -14.15 0.96
C SER A 237 -15.85 -14.02 0.48
N ILE A 238 -16.35 -12.78 0.37
CA ILE A 238 -17.74 -12.48 0.00
C ILE A 238 -17.85 -12.26 -1.50
N SER A 239 -16.80 -11.64 -2.09
CA SER A 239 -16.76 -11.23 -3.49
C SER A 239 -17.79 -10.15 -3.84
N VAL A 240 -17.72 -9.58 -5.04
CA VAL A 240 -18.59 -8.46 -5.42
C VAL A 240 -19.11 -8.65 -6.84
N GLU A 241 -20.45 -8.62 -7.01
CA GLU A 241 -21.05 -8.64 -8.33
C GLU A 241 -20.60 -7.42 -9.14
N THR A 242 -20.10 -7.66 -10.35
CA THR A 242 -19.48 -6.65 -11.20
C THR A 242 -19.93 -6.85 -12.65
N TYR A 243 -20.35 -5.77 -13.30
CA TYR A 243 -20.73 -5.79 -14.70
C TYR A 243 -19.51 -5.61 -15.60
N ASP A 244 -19.30 -6.56 -16.51
CA ASP A 244 -18.25 -6.52 -17.53
C ASP A 244 -18.84 -6.00 -18.85
N SER A 245 -18.52 -4.75 -19.20
CA SER A 245 -19.04 -4.09 -20.41
C SER A 245 -18.46 -4.64 -21.71
N TYR A 246 -17.32 -5.33 -21.68
CA TYR A 246 -16.74 -5.99 -22.85
C TYR A 246 -17.50 -7.28 -23.18
N ARG A 247 -17.73 -8.12 -22.16
CA ARG A 247 -18.47 -9.40 -22.31
C ARG A 247 -19.98 -9.23 -22.17
N LYS A 248 -20.46 -8.05 -21.77
CA LYS A 248 -21.88 -7.71 -21.54
C LYS A 248 -22.57 -8.66 -20.55
N GLN A 249 -21.89 -8.99 -19.46
CA GLN A 249 -22.42 -9.90 -18.43
C GLN A 249 -21.91 -9.52 -17.04
N ASN A 250 -22.70 -9.88 -16.03
CA ASN A 250 -22.24 -9.81 -14.66
C ASN A 250 -21.32 -10.99 -14.32
N PHE A 251 -20.38 -10.78 -13.42
CA PHE A 251 -19.56 -11.82 -12.84
C PHE A 251 -19.27 -11.49 -11.38
N ILE A 252 -18.83 -12.46 -10.63
CA ILE A 252 -18.44 -12.31 -9.25
C ILE A 252 -16.94 -12.00 -9.19
N MET A 253 -16.63 -10.75 -8.93
CA MET A 253 -15.25 -10.27 -8.85
C MET A 253 -14.66 -10.58 -7.48
N ARG A 254 -13.49 -11.23 -7.47
CA ARG A 254 -12.61 -11.36 -6.32
C ARG A 254 -11.34 -10.55 -6.56
N ALA A 255 -10.66 -10.18 -5.48
CA ALA A 255 -9.35 -9.55 -5.59
C ALA A 255 -8.42 -10.03 -4.47
N MET A 256 -7.12 -9.99 -4.75
CA MET A 256 -6.08 -10.33 -3.81
C MET A 256 -4.86 -9.41 -3.96
N LEU A 257 -4.14 -9.21 -2.88
CA LEU A 257 -2.88 -8.49 -2.84
C LEU A 257 -1.72 -9.49 -2.98
N MET A 258 -0.93 -9.39 -4.06
CA MET A 258 0.20 -10.30 -4.31
C MET A 258 1.51 -9.77 -3.74
N TRP A 259 1.77 -8.47 -3.90
CA TRP A 259 3.05 -7.87 -3.54
C TRP A 259 2.89 -6.54 -2.84
N THR A 260 3.87 -6.24 -2.00
CA THR A 260 4.12 -4.89 -1.50
C THR A 260 5.41 -4.35 -2.12
N ILE A 261 5.41 -3.08 -2.50
CA ILE A 261 6.52 -2.38 -3.13
C ILE A 261 6.84 -1.17 -2.25
N THR A 262 8.01 -1.17 -1.66
CA THR A 262 8.46 -0.11 -0.76
C THR A 262 9.97 0.07 -0.90
N ASP A 263 10.48 1.23 -0.45
CA ASP A 263 11.89 1.39 -0.17
C ASP A 263 12.31 0.56 1.06
N PHE A 264 13.59 0.56 1.39
CA PHE A 264 14.12 -0.24 2.49
C PHE A 264 13.56 0.16 3.88
N PRO A 265 13.46 1.44 4.24
CA PRO A 265 12.75 1.88 5.44
C PRO A 265 11.26 1.51 5.46
N GLY A 266 10.56 1.71 4.35
CA GLY A 266 9.15 1.35 4.19
C GLY A 266 8.91 -0.14 4.34
N TYR A 267 9.83 -0.99 3.85
CA TYR A 267 9.78 -2.43 4.05
C TYR A 267 9.70 -2.78 5.55
N GLY A 268 10.58 -2.20 6.37
CA GLY A 268 10.55 -2.44 7.82
C GLY A 268 9.22 -2.06 8.48
N MET A 269 8.56 -1.02 7.97
CA MET A 269 7.25 -0.60 8.46
C MET A 269 6.13 -1.56 8.06
N VAL A 270 6.15 -2.04 6.83
CA VAL A 270 5.10 -2.86 6.21
C VAL A 270 5.24 -4.34 6.58
N ALA A 271 6.46 -4.88 6.52
CA ALA A 271 6.71 -6.30 6.78
C ALA A 271 6.84 -6.65 8.26
N GLY A 272 7.27 -5.70 9.10
CA GLY A 272 7.54 -5.93 10.52
C GLY A 272 8.94 -6.44 10.83
N TRP A 273 9.81 -6.56 9.84
CA TRP A 273 11.23 -6.83 10.01
C TRP A 273 12.00 -5.52 10.06
N SER A 274 12.74 -5.26 11.15
CA SER A 274 13.54 -4.04 11.26
C SER A 274 14.66 -4.03 10.22
N THR A 275 14.74 -2.93 9.45
CA THR A 275 15.82 -2.69 8.48
C THR A 275 17.02 -1.97 9.09
N HIS A 276 17.13 -2.00 10.42
CA HIS A 276 18.26 -1.43 11.18
C HIS A 276 19.02 -2.51 11.93
N GLY A 277 20.28 -2.22 12.28
CA GLY A 277 21.14 -3.14 13.03
C GLY A 277 21.85 -4.17 12.15
N GLN A 278 22.44 -5.19 12.76
CA GLN A 278 23.25 -6.20 12.07
C GLN A 278 22.43 -7.18 11.23
N LEU A 279 21.20 -7.47 11.62
CA LEU A 279 20.27 -8.37 10.95
C LEU A 279 19.29 -7.63 10.04
N SER A 280 19.68 -6.50 9.46
CA SER A 280 18.76 -5.61 8.74
C SER A 280 18.30 -6.14 7.37
N TYR A 281 19.03 -7.08 6.76
CA TYR A 281 18.72 -7.53 5.40
C TYR A 281 17.59 -8.57 5.38
N PRO A 282 16.42 -8.23 4.82
CA PRO A 282 15.20 -9.03 4.98
C PRO A 282 15.21 -10.36 4.19
N TYR A 283 16.07 -10.51 3.19
CA TYR A 283 16.20 -11.77 2.46
C TYR A 283 16.99 -12.81 3.26
N CYS A 284 18.11 -12.38 3.85
CA CYS A 284 18.98 -13.26 4.65
C CYS A 284 18.45 -13.44 6.08
N MET A 285 17.67 -12.49 6.59
CA MET A 285 17.12 -12.46 7.95
C MET A 285 18.22 -12.72 9.01
N GLU A 286 18.07 -13.77 9.84
CA GLU A 286 19.03 -14.17 10.86
C GLU A 286 20.37 -14.67 10.28
N MET A 287 20.41 -15.04 9.00
CA MET A 287 21.64 -15.43 8.29
C MET A 287 22.37 -14.22 7.69
N THR A 288 21.93 -13.00 7.97
CA THR A 288 22.56 -11.78 7.49
C THR A 288 24.00 -11.70 8.02
N GLN A 289 24.97 -11.65 7.10
CA GLN A 289 26.35 -11.38 7.44
C GLN A 289 26.61 -9.88 7.44
N SER A 290 27.26 -9.40 8.49
CA SER A 290 27.64 -7.99 8.62
C SER A 290 28.91 -7.88 9.45
N PHE A 291 29.60 -6.75 9.33
CA PHE A 291 30.69 -6.38 10.22
C PHE A 291 30.51 -4.95 10.71
N TYR A 292 31.04 -4.68 11.90
CA TYR A 292 30.90 -3.37 12.52
C TYR A 292 32.10 -2.48 12.18
N LEU A 293 31.81 -1.31 11.59
CA LEU A 293 32.81 -0.27 11.34
C LEU A 293 33.00 0.53 12.64
N GLN A 294 34.12 0.31 13.34
CA GLN A 294 34.38 0.96 14.62
C GLN A 294 34.41 2.49 14.52
N ASN A 295 35.15 3.02 13.52
CA ASN A 295 35.23 4.47 13.29
C ASN A 295 33.92 5.08 12.78
N GLY A 296 33.16 4.35 11.97
CA GLY A 296 31.87 4.77 11.44
C GLY A 296 30.70 4.52 12.39
N ARG A 297 30.91 3.79 13.47
CA ARG A 297 29.91 3.39 14.49
C ARG A 297 28.62 2.82 13.89
N LYS A 298 28.76 1.98 12.84
CA LYS A 298 27.61 1.38 12.13
C LYS A 298 27.94 -0.01 11.59
N PRO A 299 26.94 -0.91 11.46
CA PRO A 299 27.10 -2.15 10.71
C PRO A 299 27.32 -1.86 9.22
N CYS A 300 28.12 -2.67 8.58
CA CYS A 300 28.41 -2.62 7.15
C CYS A 300 28.14 -4.00 6.55
N PHE A 301 27.55 -4.01 5.37
CA PHE A 301 27.17 -5.21 4.60
C PHE A 301 27.97 -5.31 3.30
N PHE A 302 28.89 -4.40 3.08
CA PHE A 302 29.77 -4.41 1.92
C PHE A 302 30.49 -5.75 1.85
N ASP A 303 30.48 -6.36 0.69
CA ASP A 303 31.07 -7.67 0.40
C ASP A 303 30.41 -8.92 1.07
N CYS A 304 29.56 -8.74 2.09
CA CYS A 304 28.92 -9.87 2.78
C CYS A 304 27.93 -10.66 1.90
N HIS A 305 27.57 -10.12 0.74
CA HIS A 305 26.65 -10.74 -0.19
C HIS A 305 27.32 -11.53 -1.33
N HIS A 306 28.65 -11.66 -1.31
CA HIS A 306 29.40 -12.43 -2.31
C HIS A 306 28.96 -13.90 -2.39
N GLN A 307 28.40 -14.46 -1.32
CA GLN A 307 27.81 -15.80 -1.31
C GLN A 307 26.68 -16.01 -2.35
N PHE A 308 26.06 -14.92 -2.87
CA PHE A 308 25.06 -14.97 -3.94
C PHE A 308 25.64 -14.98 -5.35
N LEU A 309 26.94 -14.74 -5.50
CA LEU A 309 27.63 -14.85 -6.76
C LEU A 309 27.87 -16.32 -7.12
N PRO A 310 28.00 -16.67 -8.41
CA PRO A 310 28.42 -18.01 -8.80
C PRO A 310 29.71 -18.45 -8.08
N GLU A 311 29.83 -19.73 -7.77
CA GLU A 311 30.97 -20.28 -6.98
C GLU A 311 32.32 -19.92 -7.58
N SER A 312 32.42 -19.86 -8.91
CA SER A 312 33.65 -19.50 -9.66
C SER A 312 33.86 -18.00 -9.85
N HIS A 313 33.00 -17.13 -9.31
CA HIS A 313 33.09 -15.70 -9.57
C HIS A 313 34.34 -15.09 -8.92
N CYS A 314 35.11 -14.28 -9.67
CA CYS A 314 36.38 -13.72 -9.23
C CYS A 314 36.28 -12.92 -7.92
N PHE A 315 35.20 -12.20 -7.69
CA PHE A 315 35.02 -11.42 -6.43
C PHE A 315 34.90 -12.29 -5.18
N ARG A 316 34.54 -13.56 -5.29
CA ARG A 316 34.53 -14.48 -4.15
C ARG A 316 35.96 -14.80 -3.64
N PHE A 317 36.95 -14.65 -4.50
CA PHE A 317 38.35 -14.96 -4.23
C PHE A 317 39.24 -13.72 -4.09
N ASP A 318 38.73 -12.54 -4.32
CA ASP A 318 39.49 -11.29 -4.23
C ASP A 318 39.73 -10.87 -2.78
N GLN A 319 40.78 -11.42 -2.19
CA GLN A 319 41.18 -11.15 -0.81
C GLN A 319 41.75 -9.73 -0.61
N SER A 320 42.17 -9.06 -1.68
CA SER A 320 42.80 -7.74 -1.58
C SER A 320 41.79 -6.63 -1.37
N ASN A 321 40.60 -6.75 -2.00
CA ASN A 321 39.58 -5.69 -1.98
C ASN A 321 38.39 -5.98 -1.07
N PHE A 322 38.14 -7.28 -0.78
CA PHE A 322 36.93 -7.71 -0.09
C PHE A 322 37.20 -8.59 1.13
N LEU A 323 36.18 -8.76 1.98
CA LEU A 323 36.14 -9.68 3.12
C LEU A 323 37.32 -9.59 4.09
N LYS A 324 38.01 -8.43 4.13
CA LYS A 324 39.21 -8.24 4.96
C LYS A 324 40.25 -9.34 4.78
N GLY A 325 40.50 -9.74 3.53
CA GLY A 325 41.45 -10.77 3.19
C GLY A 325 40.91 -12.21 3.24
N ARG A 326 39.60 -12.40 3.28
CA ARG A 326 38.96 -13.72 3.28
C ARG A 326 38.46 -14.10 1.88
N VAL A 327 38.28 -15.39 1.68
CA VAL A 327 37.62 -15.99 0.50
C VAL A 327 36.18 -16.34 0.91
N GLU A 328 35.20 -16.08 0.05
CA GLU A 328 33.81 -16.46 0.27
C GLU A 328 33.54 -17.86 -0.31
N LEU A 329 33.40 -18.84 0.55
CA LEU A 329 33.05 -20.21 0.20
C LEU A 329 31.61 -20.61 0.55
N GLY A 330 30.88 -19.71 1.25
CA GLY A 330 29.54 -19.96 1.73
C GLY A 330 28.52 -20.04 0.61
N SER A 331 27.50 -20.87 0.78
CA SER A 331 26.31 -20.87 -0.07
C SER A 331 25.35 -19.78 0.34
N PRO A 332 24.56 -19.22 -0.59
CA PRO A 332 23.53 -18.24 -0.23
C PRO A 332 22.49 -18.86 0.71
N PRO A 333 21.86 -18.05 1.58
CA PRO A 333 20.74 -18.51 2.38
C PRO A 333 19.66 -19.15 1.52
N PRO A 334 19.00 -20.23 1.99
CA PRO A 334 17.94 -20.87 1.23
C PRO A 334 16.77 -19.91 1.02
N ARG A 335 16.17 -19.97 -0.16
CA ARG A 335 14.94 -19.24 -0.43
C ARG A 335 13.82 -19.81 0.44
N LEU A 336 13.20 -18.96 1.27
CA LEU A 336 12.10 -19.35 2.12
C LEU A 336 10.80 -19.36 1.33
N ASP A 337 10.01 -20.41 1.49
CA ASP A 337 8.64 -20.46 1.01
C ASP A 337 7.68 -19.78 1.99
N GLY A 338 6.42 -19.62 1.57
CA GLY A 338 5.40 -18.96 2.40
C GLY A 338 5.08 -19.72 3.68
N VAL A 339 5.19 -21.04 3.69
CA VAL A 339 4.94 -21.87 4.87
C VAL A 339 6.04 -21.67 5.91
N SER A 340 7.31 -21.73 5.48
CA SER A 340 8.47 -21.46 6.33
C SER A 340 8.44 -20.05 6.92
N MET A 341 8.01 -19.05 6.11
CA MET A 341 7.84 -17.69 6.59
C MET A 341 6.70 -17.57 7.61
N ARG A 342 5.59 -18.26 7.39
CA ARG A 342 4.46 -18.28 8.32
C ARG A 342 4.87 -18.84 9.67
N HIS A 343 5.56 -19.96 9.71
CA HIS A 343 6.08 -20.54 10.96
C HIS A 343 6.97 -19.59 11.75
N ARG A 344 7.79 -18.78 11.07
CA ARG A 344 8.66 -17.79 11.73
C ARG A 344 7.89 -16.66 12.42
N VAL A 345 6.72 -16.29 11.89
CA VAL A 345 5.92 -15.18 12.44
C VAL A 345 4.77 -15.66 13.32
N GLU A 346 4.44 -16.94 13.27
CA GLU A 346 3.32 -17.52 14.00
C GLU A 346 3.49 -17.44 15.52
N ASN A 347 4.73 -17.59 15.98
CA ASN A 347 5.09 -17.50 17.39
C ASN A 347 5.43 -16.08 17.88
N LEU A 348 5.35 -15.09 16.99
CA LEU A 348 5.52 -13.71 17.42
C LEU A 348 4.33 -13.29 18.28
N PRO A 349 4.57 -12.61 19.41
CA PRO A 349 3.48 -12.15 20.25
C PRO A 349 2.53 -11.25 19.46
N ASP A 350 1.23 -11.38 19.71
CA ASP A 350 0.21 -10.49 19.16
C ASP A 350 0.49 -9.07 19.66
N VAL A 351 1.16 -8.31 18.83
CA VAL A 351 1.38 -6.91 19.09
C VAL A 351 0.06 -6.19 18.82
N LEU A 352 -0.56 -5.64 19.85
CA LEU A 352 -1.71 -4.77 19.68
C LEU A 352 -1.24 -3.55 18.89
N PHE A 353 -1.68 -3.45 17.64
CA PHE A 353 -1.39 -2.32 16.78
C PHE A 353 -1.68 -1.01 17.53
N GLY A 354 -0.70 -0.11 17.55
CA GLY A 354 -0.83 1.19 18.18
C GLY A 354 -0.35 1.29 19.63
N LYS A 355 -0.04 0.19 20.33
CA LYS A 355 0.63 0.32 21.64
C LYS A 355 2.07 0.79 21.46
N PRO A 356 2.55 1.72 22.32
CA PRO A 356 3.95 2.12 22.30
C PRO A 356 4.84 0.89 22.52
N PHE A 357 5.78 0.69 21.61
CA PHE A 357 6.72 -0.44 21.66
C PHE A 357 7.78 -0.31 22.78
N GLU A 358 7.78 0.79 23.49
CA GLU A 358 8.81 1.13 24.48
C GLU A 358 9.01 0.09 25.59
N ASN A 359 8.04 -0.82 25.76
CA ASN A 359 8.10 -1.89 26.77
C ASN A 359 7.88 -3.31 26.23
N GLN A 360 7.91 -3.54 24.92
CA GLN A 360 7.68 -4.86 24.31
C GLN A 360 8.81 -5.18 23.33
N THR A 361 10.00 -5.44 23.86
CA THR A 361 11.06 -6.06 23.05
C THR A 361 10.72 -7.53 22.90
N ILE A 362 10.56 -8.00 21.66
CA ILE A 362 10.42 -9.42 21.38
C ILE A 362 11.74 -10.09 21.80
N GLU A 363 11.68 -11.16 22.56
CA GLU A 363 12.86 -11.88 23.02
C GLU A 363 13.75 -12.27 21.82
N GLY A 364 15.05 -11.97 21.91
CA GLY A 364 16.00 -12.24 20.83
C GLY A 364 16.10 -11.16 19.76
N PHE A 365 15.32 -10.05 19.87
CA PHE A 365 15.40 -8.94 18.91
C PHE A 365 16.82 -8.33 18.86
N GLY A 366 17.30 -8.15 17.63
CA GLY A 366 18.62 -7.57 17.34
C GLY A 366 19.78 -8.56 17.38
N ASN A 367 19.62 -9.71 18.04
CA ASN A 367 20.66 -10.75 18.19
C ASN A 367 20.29 -12.05 17.46
N ILE A 368 19.07 -12.53 17.64
CA ILE A 368 18.57 -13.80 17.04
C ILE A 368 17.72 -13.49 15.82
N HIS A 369 16.89 -12.46 15.90
CA HIS A 369 16.01 -12.02 14.80
C HIS A 369 15.78 -10.51 14.86
N ASN A 370 15.18 -9.96 13.79
CA ASN A 370 14.87 -8.53 13.68
C ASN A 370 13.37 -8.23 13.59
N TRP A 371 12.51 -9.20 13.97
CA TRP A 371 11.06 -8.99 14.02
C TRP A 371 10.66 -8.01 15.11
N VAL A 372 9.94 -6.96 14.72
CA VAL A 372 9.40 -5.94 15.65
C VAL A 372 7.90 -6.05 15.83
N LYS A 373 7.22 -6.70 14.89
CA LYS A 373 5.77 -6.93 14.91
C LYS A 373 5.37 -7.99 13.90
N ARG A 374 4.21 -8.57 14.10
CA ARG A 374 3.46 -9.28 13.06
C ARG A 374 2.65 -8.24 12.27
N CYS A 375 2.83 -8.14 10.97
CA CYS A 375 2.14 -7.13 10.17
C CYS A 375 0.68 -7.50 9.89
N ILE A 376 -0.14 -6.49 9.58
CA ILE A 376 -1.58 -6.67 9.34
C ILE A 376 -1.90 -7.56 8.13
N PHE A 377 -0.99 -7.70 7.17
CA PHE A 377 -1.19 -8.54 5.98
C PHE A 377 -1.34 -10.04 6.31
N TRP A 378 -0.83 -10.49 7.47
CA TRP A 378 -1.02 -11.87 7.95
C TRP A 378 -2.48 -12.19 8.31
N GLU A 379 -3.35 -11.18 8.37
CA GLU A 379 -4.78 -11.37 8.54
C GLU A 379 -5.51 -11.70 7.22
N LEU A 380 -4.85 -11.58 6.08
CA LEU A 380 -5.45 -11.93 4.79
C LEU A 380 -5.59 -13.45 4.67
N PRO A 381 -6.72 -13.93 4.14
CA PRO A 381 -7.07 -15.36 4.15
C PRO A 381 -6.44 -16.16 2.99
N TYR A 382 -5.38 -15.67 2.38
CA TYR A 382 -4.70 -16.29 1.24
C TYR A 382 -3.18 -16.19 1.34
#